data_a331f032d07d84c028a00bd95e307a84
#
_entry.id   a331f032d07d84c028a00bd95e307a84
#
_cell.length_a   1.000
_cell.length_b   1.000
_cell.length_c   1.000
_cell.angle_alpha   90.00
_cell.angle_beta   90.00
_cell.angle_gamma   90.00
#
_symmetry.space_group_name_H-M   'P 1'
#
loop_
_entity.id
_entity.type
_entity.pdbx_description
1 polymer ?
#
loop_
_entity_poly.entity_id
_entity_poly.type
_entity_poly.pdbx_seq_one_letter_code
_entity_poly.pdbx_strand_id
1 'polypeptide(L)'
;MLRVRSHIWQQHRLLSLSLCRKNVQLSSSISNLFEKHNITVTEDEIKHDFNEPILTHLKRRGLVENCVNEEELIKDAETRKLGLYCGADPTAKSLHLGNLLPLMVLLHFNLRGHNVYPLIGGATGEVGDPSGRSTERSAMANNVRLDHINRISGQLSNFFRKATDYGKTRNPEIATLEIGSQELKNNKEWWKDMGMLEFLAIYGKHIRVNQMLSRESIKNRLQSEQGIGFNEFTYQILQAYDFYYLNNTYGVDIQVGGNDQYGNIVAGIDLIGRLRKAEESKNQNQSYGITVPLLTTSNGVKFGKSAGNAIFIDKALTSSYDVYQFMYNTTDEDIKRFLYKFSLLPTKTIDKVVDVHNTDKKSRFGQRVLAIEMCDLIHGDGEGFSNYIISEILFSKVNIKENFKADEILNAFDKQGLVSSVSKTDLASTNIVNLLYKINEGEKSKSELKRMVKGGSVYIGNTKEGKVTDAEYLIDIEKDAIESKLLLLKLGKKYNVVRID
;
A
#
# COMPACT_ATOMS: atom_id res chain seq x y z
N MET A 1 -24.04 -16.51 -27.77
CA MET A 1 -22.91 -16.76 -26.84
C MET A 1 -22.74 -15.69 -25.78
N LEU A 2 -23.00 -14.42 -26.00
CA LEU A 2 -22.85 -13.33 -25.00
C LEU A 2 -23.84 -13.41 -23.82
N ARG A 3 -25.08 -13.86 -24.04
CA ARG A 3 -26.07 -14.01 -22.92
C ARG A 3 -25.76 -15.14 -21.94
N VAL A 4 -25.07 -16.20 -22.38
CA VAL A 4 -24.73 -17.33 -21.50
C VAL A 4 -23.55 -16.96 -20.58
N ARG A 5 -22.60 -16.15 -21.05
CA ARG A 5 -21.46 -15.72 -20.22
C ARG A 5 -21.87 -14.74 -19.12
N SER A 6 -22.85 -13.85 -19.36
CA SER A 6 -23.37 -12.93 -18.33
C SER A 6 -24.13 -13.68 -17.21
N HIS A 7 -24.82 -14.76 -17.53
CA HIS A 7 -25.52 -15.59 -16.53
C HIS A 7 -24.57 -16.39 -15.64
N ILE A 8 -23.48 -16.90 -16.21
CA ILE A 8 -22.46 -17.65 -15.44
C ILE A 8 -21.72 -16.70 -14.48
N TRP A 9 -21.41 -15.48 -14.92
CA TRP A 9 -20.76 -14.48 -14.06
C TRP A 9 -21.65 -14.02 -12.91
N GLN A 10 -22.97 -13.83 -13.13
CA GLN A 10 -23.96 -13.55 -12.08
C GLN A 10 -24.21 -14.75 -11.16
N GLN A 11 -24.23 -15.97 -11.68
CA GLN A 11 -24.48 -17.18 -10.86
C GLN A 11 -23.32 -17.48 -9.91
N HIS A 12 -22.06 -17.28 -10.32
CA HIS A 12 -20.91 -17.43 -9.39
C HIS A 12 -20.96 -16.43 -8.24
N ARG A 13 -21.51 -15.24 -8.47
CA ARG A 13 -21.70 -14.22 -7.44
C ARG A 13 -22.87 -14.53 -6.47
N LEU A 14 -23.88 -15.28 -6.92
CA LEU A 14 -25.08 -15.58 -6.13
C LEU A 14 -25.04 -16.92 -5.38
N LEU A 15 -24.13 -17.84 -5.71
CA LEU A 15 -24.08 -19.19 -5.12
C LEU A 15 -23.43 -19.26 -3.73
N SER A 16 -22.89 -18.16 -3.20
CA SER A 16 -22.31 -18.11 -1.84
C SER A 16 -23.33 -17.77 -0.72
N LEU A 17 -24.62 -17.72 -1.02
CA LEU A 17 -25.65 -17.25 -0.09
C LEU A 17 -26.36 -18.40 0.65
N SER A 18 -25.68 -19.20 1.45
CA SER A 18 -26.42 -20.02 2.44
C SER A 18 -25.63 -20.26 3.73
N LEU A 19 -26.19 -19.62 4.77
CA LEU A 19 -26.30 -20.04 6.17
C LEU A 19 -25.06 -20.16 7.04
N CYS A 20 -25.12 -19.38 8.06
CA CYS A 20 -24.60 -19.45 9.43
C CYS A 20 -23.66 -18.28 9.79
N ARG A 21 -24.08 -17.48 10.77
CA ARG A 21 -23.24 -16.44 11.40
C ARG A 21 -22.02 -17.09 12.03
N LYS A 22 -20.95 -17.25 11.26
CA LYS A 22 -19.65 -17.67 11.79
C LYS A 22 -18.76 -16.45 11.93
N ASN A 23 -18.11 -16.32 13.06
CA ASN A 23 -17.00 -15.39 13.21
C ASN A 23 -15.90 -15.82 12.25
N VAL A 24 -15.37 -14.86 11.47
CA VAL A 24 -14.29 -15.10 10.53
C VAL A 24 -12.99 -14.94 11.29
N GLN A 25 -12.16 -15.97 11.24
CA GLN A 25 -10.82 -15.90 11.80
C GLN A 25 -9.91 -15.17 10.79
N LEU A 26 -9.57 -13.92 11.10
CA LEU A 26 -8.55 -13.16 10.36
C LEU A 26 -7.17 -13.78 10.57
N SER A 27 -6.14 -13.29 9.90
CA SER A 27 -4.76 -13.73 10.17
C SER A 27 -4.45 -13.59 11.66
N SER A 28 -3.67 -14.49 12.22
CA SER A 28 -3.34 -14.55 13.66
C SER A 28 -2.81 -13.21 14.21
N SER A 29 -2.16 -12.44 13.36
CA SER A 29 -1.53 -11.16 13.71
C SER A 29 -2.52 -10.08 14.18
N ILE A 30 -3.65 -9.91 13.48
CA ILE A 30 -4.64 -8.88 13.84
C ILE A 30 -5.75 -9.44 14.73
N SER A 31 -6.04 -10.77 14.66
CA SER A 31 -7.04 -11.43 15.49
C SER A 31 -6.77 -11.24 16.96
N ASN A 32 -5.55 -11.51 17.42
CA ASN A 32 -5.17 -11.35 18.83
C ASN A 32 -5.38 -9.92 19.33
N LEU A 33 -5.14 -8.91 18.46
CA LEU A 33 -5.36 -7.50 18.79
C LEU A 33 -6.85 -7.19 18.90
N PHE A 34 -7.67 -7.73 18.01
CA PHE A 34 -9.12 -7.54 18.01
C PHE A 34 -9.81 -8.24 19.17
N GLU A 35 -9.40 -9.47 19.50
CA GLU A 35 -9.93 -10.25 20.64
C GLU A 35 -9.77 -9.49 21.97
N LYS A 36 -8.59 -8.87 22.20
CA LYS A 36 -8.33 -8.03 23.38
C LYS A 36 -9.33 -6.86 23.55
N HIS A 37 -9.95 -6.42 22.46
CA HIS A 37 -10.90 -5.32 22.43
C HIS A 37 -12.33 -5.73 22.08
N ASN A 38 -12.64 -7.04 22.13
CA ASN A 38 -13.94 -7.63 21.79
C ASN A 38 -14.44 -7.24 20.39
N ILE A 39 -13.51 -7.05 19.43
CA ILE A 39 -13.85 -6.80 18.03
C ILE A 39 -13.94 -8.13 17.31
N THR A 40 -15.11 -8.43 16.76
CA THR A 40 -15.35 -9.61 15.92
C THR A 40 -15.63 -9.19 14.50
N VAL A 41 -15.10 -9.91 13.53
CA VAL A 41 -15.42 -9.78 12.10
C VAL A 41 -16.40 -10.89 11.76
N THR A 42 -17.53 -10.54 11.16
CA THR A 42 -18.56 -11.50 10.79
C THR A 42 -18.64 -11.70 9.27
N GLU A 43 -19.08 -12.87 8.83
CA GLU A 43 -19.33 -13.12 7.41
C GLU A 43 -20.32 -12.11 6.81
N ASP A 44 -21.34 -11.67 7.58
CA ASP A 44 -22.31 -10.67 7.12
C ASP A 44 -21.67 -9.33 6.83
N GLU A 45 -20.67 -8.91 7.60
CA GLU A 45 -19.93 -7.65 7.35
C GLU A 45 -19.10 -7.74 6.08
N ILE A 46 -18.44 -8.88 5.86
CA ILE A 46 -17.66 -9.16 4.66
C ILE A 46 -18.57 -9.18 3.44
N LYS A 47 -19.67 -9.95 3.49
CA LYS A 47 -20.65 -10.05 2.40
C LYS A 47 -21.29 -8.72 2.08
N HIS A 48 -21.62 -7.93 3.10
CA HIS A 48 -22.19 -6.59 2.90
C HIS A 48 -21.27 -5.71 2.04
N ASP A 49 -19.98 -5.61 2.38
CA ASP A 49 -19.03 -4.79 1.64
C ASP A 49 -18.77 -5.35 0.23
N PHE A 50 -18.76 -6.67 0.08
CA PHE A 50 -18.45 -7.31 -1.20
C PHE A 50 -19.63 -7.27 -2.18
N ASN A 51 -20.87 -7.37 -1.67
CA ASN A 51 -22.09 -7.34 -2.50
C ASN A 51 -22.56 -5.91 -2.84
N GLU A 52 -22.03 -4.90 -2.16
CA GLU A 52 -22.28 -3.52 -2.53
C GLU A 52 -21.71 -3.22 -3.93
N PRO A 53 -22.45 -2.50 -4.83
CA PRO A 53 -21.93 -2.09 -6.12
C PRO A 53 -20.55 -1.44 -5.96
N ILE A 54 -19.57 -1.86 -6.80
CA ILE A 54 -18.16 -1.49 -6.60
C ILE A 54 -17.95 0.02 -6.50
N LEU A 55 -18.63 0.82 -7.33
CA LEU A 55 -18.44 2.27 -7.31
C LEU A 55 -19.02 2.91 -6.03
N THR A 56 -20.14 2.41 -5.53
CA THR A 56 -20.74 2.83 -4.25
C THR A 56 -19.78 2.52 -3.10
N HIS A 57 -19.21 1.32 -3.09
CA HIS A 57 -18.21 0.89 -2.13
C HIS A 57 -16.97 1.81 -2.12
N LEU A 58 -16.42 2.11 -3.31
CA LEU A 58 -15.25 2.99 -3.45
C LEU A 58 -15.56 4.44 -3.01
N LYS A 59 -16.75 4.96 -3.34
CA LYS A 59 -17.19 6.29 -2.86
C LYS A 59 -17.30 6.33 -1.35
N ARG A 60 -17.90 5.31 -0.72
CA ARG A 60 -17.99 5.19 0.73
C ARG A 60 -16.62 5.14 1.39
N ARG A 61 -15.64 4.51 0.74
CA ARG A 61 -14.24 4.49 1.19
C ARG A 61 -13.49 5.80 0.91
N GLY A 62 -14.09 6.76 0.22
CA GLY A 62 -13.47 8.02 -0.15
C GLY A 62 -12.34 7.86 -1.17
N LEU A 63 -12.43 6.86 -2.04
CA LEU A 63 -11.46 6.56 -3.10
C LEU A 63 -11.85 7.17 -4.45
N VAL A 64 -13.04 7.75 -4.59
CA VAL A 64 -13.52 8.37 -5.83
C VAL A 64 -13.79 9.84 -5.59
N GLU A 65 -13.17 10.70 -6.40
CA GLU A 65 -13.45 12.14 -6.46
C GLU A 65 -14.41 12.46 -7.60
N ASN A 66 -14.08 12.03 -8.83
CA ASN A 66 -14.93 12.16 -9.99
C ASN A 66 -15.02 10.83 -10.75
N CYS A 67 -16.16 10.62 -11.41
CA CYS A 67 -16.38 9.50 -12.30
C CYS A 67 -16.99 10.00 -13.61
N VAL A 68 -16.41 9.60 -14.75
CA VAL A 68 -16.92 9.92 -16.09
C VAL A 68 -17.76 8.74 -16.57
N ASN A 69 -19.00 9.01 -17.01
CA ASN A 69 -19.99 8.02 -17.44
C ASN A 69 -20.38 7.04 -16.30
N GLU A 70 -20.69 7.62 -15.14
CA GLU A 70 -20.89 6.90 -13.87
C GLU A 70 -22.04 5.88 -13.93
N GLU A 71 -23.20 6.25 -14.46
CA GLU A 71 -24.40 5.40 -14.48
C GLU A 71 -24.16 4.13 -15.29
N GLU A 72 -23.54 4.28 -16.44
CA GLU A 72 -23.17 3.16 -17.30
C GLU A 72 -22.07 2.31 -16.68
N LEU A 73 -21.09 2.93 -16.01
CA LEU A 73 -20.04 2.19 -15.31
C LEU A 73 -20.61 1.30 -14.20
N ILE A 74 -21.55 1.79 -13.39
CA ILE A 74 -22.21 1.00 -12.35
C ILE A 74 -22.85 -0.25 -12.97
N LYS A 75 -23.59 -0.08 -14.06
CA LYS A 75 -24.26 -1.17 -14.76
C LYS A 75 -23.27 -2.17 -15.37
N ASP A 76 -22.25 -1.67 -16.04
CA ASP A 76 -21.26 -2.52 -16.72
C ASP A 76 -20.39 -3.29 -15.71
N ALA A 77 -20.00 -2.68 -14.60
CA ALA A 77 -19.23 -3.35 -13.56
C ALA A 77 -19.97 -4.54 -12.92
N GLU A 78 -21.31 -4.53 -12.92
CA GLU A 78 -22.13 -5.62 -12.41
C GLU A 78 -22.42 -6.71 -13.45
N THR A 79 -22.27 -6.41 -14.75
CA THR A 79 -22.75 -7.29 -15.83
C THR A 79 -21.64 -7.90 -16.68
N ARG A 80 -20.44 -7.32 -16.68
CA ARG A 80 -19.30 -7.83 -17.47
C ARG A 80 -17.97 -7.60 -16.78
N LYS A 81 -16.97 -8.34 -17.19
CA LYS A 81 -15.59 -8.15 -16.77
C LYS A 81 -15.01 -6.92 -17.45
N LEU A 82 -14.47 -5.99 -16.67
CA LEU A 82 -13.85 -4.74 -17.13
C LEU A 82 -12.33 -4.83 -17.08
N GLY A 83 -11.66 -4.05 -17.91
CA GLY A 83 -10.24 -3.78 -17.84
C GLY A 83 -9.99 -2.38 -17.27
N LEU A 84 -9.06 -2.25 -16.33
CA LEU A 84 -8.69 -0.97 -15.70
C LEU A 84 -7.19 -0.73 -15.80
N TYR A 85 -6.78 0.53 -15.98
CA TYR A 85 -5.38 0.89 -15.89
C TYR A 85 -5.12 2.17 -15.09
N CYS A 86 -3.92 2.28 -14.56
CA CYS A 86 -3.36 3.49 -13.97
C CYS A 86 -1.91 3.62 -14.41
N GLY A 87 -1.54 4.80 -14.94
CA GLY A 87 -0.19 5.10 -15.38
C GLY A 87 0.68 5.70 -14.26
N ALA A 88 1.97 5.34 -14.27
CA ALA A 88 2.99 5.92 -13.41
C ALA A 88 4.23 6.28 -14.25
N ASP A 89 4.54 7.58 -14.34
CA ASP A 89 5.78 8.03 -14.94
C ASP A 89 6.97 7.80 -14.01
N PRO A 90 8.11 7.32 -14.53
CA PRO A 90 9.29 6.96 -13.73
C PRO A 90 10.10 8.20 -13.32
N THR A 91 9.47 9.16 -12.65
CA THR A 91 10.06 10.44 -12.27
C THR A 91 10.78 10.40 -10.92
N ALA A 92 10.69 9.31 -10.19
CA ALA A 92 11.36 9.07 -8.91
C ALA A 92 11.81 7.60 -8.80
N LYS A 93 12.72 7.31 -7.87
CA LYS A 93 13.22 5.94 -7.62
C LYS A 93 12.16 4.98 -7.09
N SER A 94 11.07 5.49 -6.54
CA SER A 94 10.01 4.70 -5.93
C SER A 94 8.68 5.42 -5.97
N LEU A 95 7.61 4.64 -5.97
CA LEU A 95 6.28 5.11 -5.60
C LEU A 95 6.27 5.51 -4.12
N HIS A 96 5.40 6.45 -3.77
CA HIS A 96 5.16 6.92 -2.41
C HIS A 96 3.69 6.69 -2.02
N LEU A 97 3.34 6.92 -0.75
CA LEU A 97 1.99 6.66 -0.23
C LEU A 97 0.86 7.33 -1.04
N GLY A 98 1.10 8.52 -1.62
CA GLY A 98 0.11 9.20 -2.46
C GLY A 98 -0.23 8.43 -3.75
N ASN A 99 0.68 7.60 -4.25
CA ASN A 99 0.43 6.77 -5.43
C ASN A 99 -0.44 5.54 -5.12
N LEU A 100 -0.66 5.22 -3.83
CA LEU A 100 -1.46 4.05 -3.46
C LEU A 100 -2.95 4.25 -3.75
N LEU A 101 -3.49 5.48 -3.70
CA LEU A 101 -4.94 5.68 -3.89
C LEU A 101 -5.47 5.14 -5.23
N PRO A 102 -4.89 5.48 -6.40
CA PRO A 102 -5.34 4.88 -7.65
C PRO A 102 -5.07 3.37 -7.69
N LEU A 103 -3.99 2.88 -7.07
CA LEU A 103 -3.72 1.44 -6.97
C LEU A 103 -4.75 0.70 -6.10
N MET A 104 -5.27 1.34 -5.04
CA MET A 104 -6.37 0.79 -4.23
C MET A 104 -7.66 0.66 -5.05
N VAL A 105 -7.97 1.63 -5.91
CA VAL A 105 -9.12 1.50 -6.84
C VAL A 105 -8.95 0.27 -7.73
N LEU A 106 -7.78 0.13 -8.38
CA LEU A 106 -7.49 -1.05 -9.21
C LEU A 106 -7.60 -2.34 -8.39
N LEU A 107 -7.05 -2.37 -7.17
CA LEU A 107 -7.08 -3.53 -6.29
C LEU A 107 -8.52 -3.97 -5.96
N HIS A 108 -9.38 -3.04 -5.56
CA HIS A 108 -10.78 -3.34 -5.25
C HIS A 108 -11.54 -3.92 -6.46
N PHE A 109 -11.31 -3.41 -7.66
CA PHE A 109 -11.85 -3.99 -8.88
C PHE A 109 -11.27 -5.37 -9.17
N ASN A 110 -9.95 -5.53 -9.02
CA ASN A 110 -9.25 -6.78 -9.30
C ASN A 110 -9.73 -7.92 -8.39
N LEU A 111 -9.87 -7.66 -7.08
CA LEU A 111 -10.40 -8.62 -6.11
C LEU A 111 -11.85 -9.03 -6.40
N ARG A 112 -12.57 -8.27 -7.22
CA ARG A 112 -13.93 -8.58 -7.71
C ARG A 112 -13.97 -9.17 -9.12
N GLY A 113 -12.82 -9.63 -9.64
CA GLY A 113 -12.72 -10.35 -10.90
C GLY A 113 -12.42 -9.50 -12.15
N HIS A 114 -12.25 -8.17 -12.02
CA HIS A 114 -11.89 -7.29 -13.12
C HIS A 114 -10.39 -7.30 -13.39
N ASN A 115 -9.98 -7.14 -14.67
CA ASN A 115 -8.57 -7.16 -15.04
C ASN A 115 -7.89 -5.81 -14.80
N VAL A 116 -6.65 -5.82 -14.33
CA VAL A 116 -5.89 -4.59 -14.08
C VAL A 116 -4.58 -4.57 -14.85
N TYR A 117 -4.27 -3.40 -15.39
CA TYR A 117 -3.12 -3.13 -16.22
C TYR A 117 -2.33 -1.94 -15.66
N PRO A 118 -1.51 -2.12 -14.60
CA PRO A 118 -0.59 -1.07 -14.18
C PRO A 118 0.30 -0.68 -15.35
N LEU A 119 0.46 0.62 -15.63
CA LEU A 119 1.20 1.12 -16.78
C LEU A 119 2.43 1.91 -16.33
N ILE A 120 3.59 1.58 -16.90
CA ILE A 120 4.78 2.40 -16.78
C ILE A 120 4.86 3.35 -17.97
N GLY A 121 5.01 4.65 -17.67
CA GLY A 121 5.25 5.70 -18.66
C GLY A 121 6.71 5.69 -19.17
N GLY A 122 7.14 4.57 -19.80
CA GLY A 122 8.52 4.45 -20.29
C GLY A 122 8.83 5.41 -21.44
N ALA A 123 7.81 5.76 -22.25
CA ALA A 123 7.91 6.79 -23.29
C ALA A 123 7.44 8.15 -22.78
N THR A 124 6.25 8.24 -22.17
CA THR A 124 5.68 9.50 -21.69
C THR A 124 6.51 10.17 -20.60
N GLY A 125 7.22 9.40 -19.77
CA GLY A 125 8.16 9.92 -18.80
C GLY A 125 9.37 10.65 -19.39
N GLU A 126 9.64 10.52 -20.70
CA GLU A 126 10.65 11.32 -21.42
C GLU A 126 10.14 12.71 -21.75
N VAL A 127 8.82 12.85 -21.91
CA VAL A 127 8.16 14.09 -22.35
C VAL A 127 7.82 14.97 -21.14
N GLY A 128 7.23 14.37 -20.10
CA GLY A 128 6.91 15.03 -18.84
C GLY A 128 5.49 15.58 -18.77
N ASP A 129 4.72 15.09 -17.80
CA ASP A 129 3.34 15.53 -17.51
C ASP A 129 3.34 16.92 -16.84
N PRO A 130 2.63 17.92 -17.42
CA PRO A 130 2.47 19.25 -16.79
C PRO A 130 1.42 19.27 -15.69
N SER A 131 0.60 18.22 -15.53
CA SER A 131 -0.53 18.19 -14.59
C SER A 131 -0.08 18.40 -13.14
N GLY A 132 -0.78 19.31 -12.42
CA GLY A 132 -0.51 19.61 -11.02
C GLY A 132 0.83 20.34 -10.76
N ARG A 133 1.43 20.97 -11.79
CA ARG A 133 2.71 21.69 -11.70
C ARG A 133 2.64 23.12 -12.25
N SER A 134 3.49 23.96 -11.69
CA SER A 134 3.71 25.34 -12.14
C SER A 134 5.00 25.54 -12.95
N THR A 135 5.93 24.55 -12.92
CA THR A 135 7.25 24.62 -13.57
C THR A 135 7.51 23.38 -14.42
N GLU A 136 8.35 23.53 -15.44
CA GLU A 136 8.82 22.43 -16.29
C GLU A 136 9.61 21.38 -15.50
N ARG A 137 9.60 20.13 -15.95
CA ARG A 137 10.43 19.06 -15.38
C ARG A 137 11.85 19.17 -15.86
N SER A 138 12.80 19.01 -14.94
CA SER A 138 14.21 18.87 -15.31
C SER A 138 14.43 17.59 -16.09
N ALA A 139 15.24 17.65 -17.14
CA ALA A 139 15.63 16.47 -17.92
C ALA A 139 16.36 15.43 -17.04
N MET A 140 16.00 14.17 -17.17
CA MET A 140 16.62 13.08 -16.45
C MET A 140 17.55 12.29 -17.37
N ALA A 141 18.73 11.91 -16.88
CA ALA A 141 19.66 11.08 -17.65
C ALA A 141 19.05 9.68 -17.92
N ASN A 142 19.30 9.14 -19.12
CA ASN A 142 18.68 7.89 -19.58
C ASN A 142 18.93 6.71 -18.64
N ASN A 143 20.16 6.55 -18.13
CA ASN A 143 20.51 5.47 -17.21
C ASN A 143 19.73 5.57 -15.89
N VAL A 144 19.53 6.77 -15.36
CA VAL A 144 18.73 7.01 -14.15
C VAL A 144 17.25 6.67 -14.40
N ARG A 145 16.73 7.07 -15.57
CA ARG A 145 15.35 6.75 -15.94
C ARG A 145 15.12 5.25 -16.10
N LEU A 146 16.04 4.52 -16.71
CA LEU A 146 15.95 3.07 -16.84
C LEU A 146 15.98 2.37 -15.48
N ASP A 147 16.82 2.83 -14.54
CA ASP A 147 16.77 2.34 -13.14
C ASP A 147 15.42 2.58 -12.50
N HIS A 148 14.84 3.78 -12.66
CA HIS A 148 13.51 4.10 -12.13
C HIS A 148 12.40 3.24 -12.76
N ILE A 149 12.44 3.00 -14.09
CA ILE A 149 11.49 2.11 -14.77
C ILE A 149 11.54 0.73 -14.15
N ASN A 150 12.73 0.14 -14.00
CA ASN A 150 12.90 -1.21 -13.46
C ASN A 150 12.40 -1.29 -12.01
N ARG A 151 12.75 -0.32 -11.17
CA ARG A 151 12.31 -0.27 -9.76
C ARG A 151 10.79 -0.15 -9.64
N ILE A 152 10.18 0.80 -10.34
CA ILE A 152 8.72 1.03 -10.26
C ILE A 152 7.97 -0.16 -10.86
N SER A 153 8.47 -0.77 -11.94
CA SER A 153 7.90 -2.01 -12.49
C SER A 153 7.85 -3.14 -11.46
N GLY A 154 8.96 -3.37 -10.76
CA GLY A 154 9.03 -4.35 -9.67
C GLY A 154 8.10 -4.00 -8.51
N GLN A 155 7.98 -2.72 -8.15
CA GLN A 155 7.10 -2.26 -7.08
C GLN A 155 5.63 -2.47 -7.42
N LEU A 156 5.19 -2.13 -8.63
CA LEU A 156 3.80 -2.33 -9.07
C LEU A 156 3.43 -3.82 -9.08
N SER A 157 4.27 -4.67 -9.66
CA SER A 157 4.02 -6.12 -9.68
C SER A 157 3.99 -6.72 -8.27
N ASN A 158 4.92 -6.33 -7.41
CA ASN A 158 4.98 -6.78 -6.02
C ASN A 158 3.80 -6.27 -5.18
N PHE A 159 3.36 -5.02 -5.43
CA PHE A 159 2.20 -4.45 -4.72
C PHE A 159 0.96 -5.30 -4.97
N PHE A 160 0.57 -5.55 -6.22
CA PHE A 160 -0.64 -6.31 -6.50
C PHE A 160 -0.60 -7.72 -5.94
N ARG A 161 0.53 -8.42 -6.07
CA ARG A 161 0.72 -9.75 -5.49
C ARG A 161 0.54 -9.74 -3.96
N LYS A 162 1.25 -8.86 -3.25
CA LYS A 162 1.20 -8.76 -1.79
C LYS A 162 -0.16 -8.29 -1.29
N ALA A 163 -0.74 -7.27 -1.95
CA ALA A 163 -2.04 -6.73 -1.58
C ALA A 163 -3.18 -7.73 -1.82
N THR A 164 -3.06 -8.59 -2.83
CA THR A 164 -3.99 -9.71 -3.05
C THR A 164 -3.89 -10.73 -1.92
N ASP A 165 -2.69 -11.13 -1.53
CA ASP A 165 -2.49 -12.08 -0.43
C ASP A 165 -2.95 -11.48 0.91
N TYR A 166 -2.63 -10.22 1.18
CA TYR A 166 -3.17 -9.47 2.30
C TYR A 166 -4.72 -9.43 2.28
N GLY A 167 -5.32 -9.18 1.11
CA GLY A 167 -6.77 -9.17 0.94
C GLY A 167 -7.43 -10.50 1.35
N LYS A 168 -6.83 -11.62 0.99
CA LYS A 168 -7.30 -12.96 1.41
C LYS A 168 -7.29 -13.15 2.92
N THR A 169 -6.34 -12.56 3.62
CA THR A 169 -6.25 -12.65 5.09
C THR A 169 -7.26 -11.75 5.81
N ARG A 170 -7.76 -10.71 5.15
CA ARG A 170 -8.80 -9.78 5.68
C ARG A 170 -10.20 -10.16 5.23
N ASN A 171 -10.30 -10.88 4.13
CA ASN A 171 -11.55 -11.40 3.59
C ASN A 171 -11.32 -12.80 3.00
N PRO A 172 -11.59 -13.88 3.76
CA PRO A 172 -11.41 -15.25 3.29
C PRO A 172 -12.27 -15.60 2.05
N GLU A 173 -13.38 -14.90 1.79
CA GLU A 173 -14.18 -15.13 0.58
C GLU A 173 -13.38 -14.80 -0.69
N ILE A 174 -12.47 -13.83 -0.64
CA ILE A 174 -11.57 -13.50 -1.77
C ILE A 174 -10.76 -14.74 -2.20
N ALA A 175 -10.39 -15.61 -1.27
CA ALA A 175 -9.64 -16.83 -1.60
C ALA A 175 -10.44 -17.83 -2.45
N THR A 176 -11.76 -17.72 -2.45
CA THR A 176 -12.67 -18.62 -3.20
C THR A 176 -13.12 -18.02 -4.55
N LEU A 177 -12.79 -16.73 -4.81
CA LEU A 177 -13.22 -16.01 -6.00
C LEU A 177 -12.16 -16.08 -7.11
N GLU A 178 -12.63 -16.01 -8.35
CA GLU A 178 -11.75 -15.78 -9.50
C GLU A 178 -11.32 -14.32 -9.52
N ILE A 179 -10.10 -14.06 -9.10
CA ILE A 179 -9.47 -12.74 -9.13
C ILE A 179 -9.15 -12.39 -10.60
N GLY A 180 -9.27 -11.09 -10.95
CA GLY A 180 -8.92 -10.62 -12.27
C GLY A 180 -7.43 -10.79 -12.60
N SER A 181 -7.07 -10.77 -13.89
CA SER A 181 -5.66 -10.77 -14.30
C SER A 181 -4.95 -9.46 -13.88
N GLN A 182 -3.65 -9.57 -13.65
CA GLN A 182 -2.76 -8.47 -13.28
C GLN A 182 -1.60 -8.45 -14.28
N GLU A 183 -1.59 -7.50 -15.20
CA GLU A 183 -0.60 -7.44 -16.27
C GLU A 183 0.07 -6.06 -16.33
N LEU A 184 1.34 -5.99 -15.94
CA LEU A 184 2.14 -4.77 -16.07
C LEU A 184 2.39 -4.47 -17.56
N LYS A 185 2.18 -3.21 -17.96
CA LYS A 185 2.46 -2.71 -19.30
C LYS A 185 3.46 -1.56 -19.26
N ASN A 186 4.18 -1.36 -20.37
CA ASN A 186 5.08 -0.24 -20.59
C ASN A 186 4.74 0.43 -21.92
N ASN A 187 4.36 1.71 -21.89
CA ASN A 187 3.96 2.39 -23.13
C ASN A 187 5.10 2.55 -24.15
N LYS A 188 6.34 2.35 -23.78
CA LYS A 188 7.46 2.28 -24.73
C LYS A 188 7.29 1.15 -25.75
N GLU A 189 6.53 0.10 -25.44
CA GLU A 189 6.29 -1.04 -26.34
C GLU A 189 5.57 -0.61 -27.62
N TRP A 190 4.63 0.33 -27.56
CA TRP A 190 3.91 0.82 -28.74
C TRP A 190 4.40 2.16 -29.26
N TRP A 191 5.07 2.96 -28.44
CA TRP A 191 5.59 4.24 -28.89
C TRP A 191 6.89 4.11 -29.68
N LYS A 192 7.70 3.06 -29.46
CA LYS A 192 9.00 2.88 -30.14
C LYS A 192 8.87 2.76 -31.66
N ASP A 193 7.75 2.23 -32.16
CA ASP A 193 7.50 1.94 -33.57
C ASP A 193 6.55 2.98 -34.21
N MET A 194 6.00 3.93 -33.42
CA MET A 194 5.08 4.94 -33.88
C MET A 194 5.80 6.13 -34.48
N GLY A 195 5.68 6.33 -35.81
CA GLY A 195 6.23 7.50 -36.49
C GLY A 195 5.43 8.77 -36.18
N MET A 196 6.11 9.91 -35.94
CA MET A 196 5.46 11.18 -35.63
C MET A 196 4.48 11.64 -36.70
N LEU A 197 4.84 11.52 -37.97
CA LEU A 197 3.96 11.91 -39.09
C LEU A 197 2.75 10.99 -39.22
N GLU A 198 2.95 9.70 -39.00
CA GLU A 198 1.88 8.70 -38.97
C GLU A 198 0.91 9.00 -37.83
N PHE A 199 1.42 9.25 -36.64
CA PHE A 199 0.61 9.63 -35.47
C PHE A 199 -0.25 10.86 -35.76
N LEU A 200 0.34 11.91 -36.31
CA LEU A 200 -0.38 13.16 -36.63
C LEU A 200 -1.43 12.95 -37.71
N ALA A 201 -1.12 12.17 -38.74
CA ALA A 201 -2.04 11.89 -39.87
C ALA A 201 -3.24 11.05 -39.44
N ILE A 202 -3.03 10.03 -38.60
CA ILE A 202 -4.08 9.06 -38.22
C ILE A 202 -4.85 9.59 -36.99
N TYR A 203 -4.16 9.95 -35.92
CA TYR A 203 -4.77 10.27 -34.61
C TYR A 203 -4.92 11.78 -34.41
N GLY A 204 -3.95 12.59 -34.87
CA GLY A 204 -3.93 14.03 -34.69
C GLY A 204 -5.18 14.75 -35.20
N LYS A 205 -5.74 14.28 -36.34
CA LYS A 205 -6.98 14.83 -36.92
C LYS A 205 -8.20 14.72 -35.99
N HIS A 206 -8.19 13.79 -35.05
CA HIS A 206 -9.27 13.57 -34.08
C HIS A 206 -9.11 14.41 -32.81
N ILE A 207 -7.97 15.08 -32.62
CA ILE A 207 -7.66 15.91 -31.45
C ILE A 207 -8.02 17.38 -31.76
N ARG A 208 -8.62 18.08 -30.78
CA ARG A 208 -9.04 19.47 -30.93
C ARG A 208 -8.22 20.39 -30.03
N VAL A 209 -7.42 21.26 -30.65
CA VAL A 209 -6.54 22.22 -29.95
C VAL A 209 -7.33 23.09 -28.97
N ASN A 210 -8.53 23.55 -29.32
CA ASN A 210 -9.36 24.33 -28.40
C ASN A 210 -9.72 23.58 -27.12
N GLN A 211 -9.95 22.25 -27.20
CA GLN A 211 -10.19 21.41 -26.01
C GLN A 211 -8.90 21.27 -25.19
N MET A 212 -7.75 21.14 -25.83
CA MET A 212 -6.47 21.08 -25.14
C MET A 212 -6.20 22.38 -24.38
N LEU A 213 -6.37 23.53 -25.03
CA LEU A 213 -6.17 24.86 -24.44
C LEU A 213 -7.18 25.17 -23.30
N SER A 214 -8.35 24.54 -23.32
CA SER A 214 -9.36 24.74 -22.26
C SER A 214 -9.04 24.03 -20.94
N ARG A 215 -8.09 23.06 -20.93
CA ARG A 215 -7.71 22.30 -19.73
C ARG A 215 -7.05 23.19 -18.69
N GLU A 216 -7.41 23.00 -17.43
CA GLU A 216 -6.92 23.84 -16.33
C GLU A 216 -5.38 23.78 -16.18
N SER A 217 -4.80 22.59 -16.30
CA SER A 217 -3.34 22.40 -16.26
C SER A 217 -2.61 23.20 -17.35
N ILE A 218 -3.16 23.24 -18.56
CA ILE A 218 -2.61 24.01 -19.68
C ILE A 218 -2.81 25.51 -19.46
N LYS A 219 -4.01 25.95 -19.04
CA LYS A 219 -4.28 27.37 -18.75
C LYS A 219 -3.31 27.92 -17.69
N ASN A 220 -3.11 27.18 -16.61
CA ASN A 220 -2.21 27.58 -15.52
C ASN A 220 -0.76 27.72 -16.00
N ARG A 221 -0.32 26.83 -16.89
CA ARG A 221 1.02 26.90 -17.49
C ARG A 221 1.16 28.03 -18.51
N LEU A 222 0.15 28.29 -19.33
CA LEU A 222 0.14 29.40 -20.27
C LEU A 222 0.22 30.79 -19.58
N GLN A 223 -0.31 30.87 -18.35
CA GLN A 223 -0.27 32.10 -17.55
C GLN A 223 1.03 32.26 -16.73
N SER A 224 1.89 31.23 -16.69
CA SER A 224 3.18 31.31 -16.00
C SER A 224 4.19 32.12 -16.82
N GLU A 225 5.17 32.75 -16.16
CA GLU A 225 6.21 33.54 -16.82
C GLU A 225 7.01 32.72 -17.87
N GLN A 226 7.18 31.44 -17.66
CA GLN A 226 7.92 30.56 -18.57
C GLN A 226 7.06 30.01 -19.72
N GLY A 227 5.72 30.15 -19.63
CA GLY A 227 4.81 29.55 -20.59
C GLY A 227 4.81 28.00 -20.49
N ILE A 228 4.39 27.34 -21.58
CA ILE A 228 4.35 25.88 -21.67
C ILE A 228 5.17 25.39 -22.87
N GLY A 229 6.03 24.40 -22.68
CA GLY A 229 6.76 23.75 -23.76
C GLY A 229 5.84 22.93 -24.66
N PHE A 230 6.19 22.78 -25.92
CA PHE A 230 5.42 21.97 -26.87
C PHE A 230 5.34 20.50 -26.44
N ASN A 231 6.41 19.97 -25.84
CA ASN A 231 6.44 18.64 -25.24
C ASN A 231 5.38 18.49 -24.14
N GLU A 232 5.32 19.40 -23.17
CA GLU A 232 4.32 19.39 -22.10
C GLU A 232 2.90 19.58 -22.67
N PHE A 233 2.73 20.47 -23.66
CA PHE A 233 1.43 20.67 -24.31
C PHE A 233 0.93 19.42 -25.00
N THR A 234 1.80 18.65 -25.64
CA THR A 234 1.44 17.41 -26.34
C THR A 234 1.29 16.21 -25.41
N TYR A 235 1.73 16.27 -24.16
CA TYR A 235 1.67 15.15 -23.23
C TYR A 235 0.26 14.52 -23.12
N GLN A 236 -0.79 15.35 -23.01
CA GLN A 236 -2.16 14.83 -22.88
C GLN A 236 -2.61 13.99 -24.07
N ILE A 237 -2.08 14.25 -25.29
CA ILE A 237 -2.43 13.45 -26.48
C ILE A 237 -1.69 12.12 -26.49
N LEU A 238 -0.50 12.07 -25.93
CA LEU A 238 0.24 10.82 -25.76
C LEU A 238 -0.48 9.90 -24.77
N GLN A 239 -0.92 10.43 -23.64
CA GLN A 239 -1.71 9.68 -22.66
C GLN A 239 -3.09 9.27 -23.19
N ALA A 240 -3.72 10.12 -24.02
CA ALA A 240 -4.98 9.78 -24.68
C ALA A 240 -4.81 8.60 -25.64
N TYR A 241 -3.68 8.57 -26.38
CA TYR A 241 -3.35 7.45 -27.26
C TYR A 241 -3.03 6.18 -26.46
N ASP A 242 -2.32 6.28 -25.33
CA ASP A 242 -2.08 5.14 -24.44
C ASP A 242 -3.42 4.48 -24.04
N PHE A 243 -4.42 5.29 -23.67
CA PHE A 243 -5.74 4.77 -23.33
C PHE A 243 -6.42 4.10 -24.53
N TYR A 244 -6.39 4.73 -25.71
CA TYR A 244 -6.92 4.13 -26.92
C TYR A 244 -6.23 2.80 -27.26
N TYR A 245 -4.89 2.75 -27.19
CA TYR A 245 -4.12 1.54 -27.46
C TYR A 245 -4.49 0.41 -26.50
N LEU A 246 -4.53 0.69 -25.21
CA LEU A 246 -4.92 -0.28 -24.17
C LEU A 246 -6.37 -0.74 -24.34
N ASN A 247 -7.27 0.16 -24.72
CA ASN A 247 -8.67 -0.15 -24.99
C ASN A 247 -8.83 -1.06 -26.21
N ASN A 248 -8.17 -0.73 -27.30
CA ASN A 248 -8.28 -1.47 -28.55
C ASN A 248 -7.59 -2.84 -28.50
N THR A 249 -6.43 -2.91 -27.83
CA THR A 249 -5.58 -4.11 -27.83
C THR A 249 -5.91 -5.06 -26.69
N TYR A 250 -6.19 -4.54 -25.49
CA TYR A 250 -6.39 -5.33 -24.27
C TYR A 250 -7.79 -5.23 -23.67
N GLY A 251 -8.70 -4.47 -24.29
CA GLY A 251 -10.07 -4.29 -23.80
C GLY A 251 -10.13 -3.50 -22.48
N VAL A 252 -9.21 -2.56 -22.30
CA VAL A 252 -9.21 -1.68 -21.10
C VAL A 252 -10.33 -0.65 -21.24
N ASP A 253 -11.26 -0.66 -20.32
CA ASP A 253 -12.45 0.21 -20.34
C ASP A 253 -12.27 1.47 -19.47
N ILE A 254 -11.47 1.41 -18.40
CA ILE A 254 -11.40 2.44 -17.35
C ILE A 254 -9.97 2.95 -17.19
N GLN A 255 -9.81 4.27 -17.23
CA GLN A 255 -8.59 4.93 -16.76
C GLN A 255 -8.79 5.45 -15.35
N VAL A 256 -7.83 5.15 -14.46
CA VAL A 256 -7.79 5.63 -13.08
C VAL A 256 -6.59 6.55 -12.88
N GLY A 257 -6.79 7.69 -12.23
CA GLY A 257 -5.70 8.64 -11.96
C GLY A 257 -5.98 9.58 -10.79
N GLY A 258 -5.05 10.44 -10.44
CA GLY A 258 -5.28 11.53 -9.49
C GLY A 258 -6.26 12.57 -10.06
N ASN A 259 -6.82 13.42 -9.22
CA ASN A 259 -7.77 14.44 -9.69
C ASN A 259 -7.13 15.43 -10.69
N ASP A 260 -5.84 15.65 -10.61
CA ASP A 260 -5.05 16.42 -11.58
C ASP A 260 -5.02 15.78 -12.97
N GLN A 261 -5.30 14.49 -13.09
CA GLN A 261 -5.36 13.72 -14.34
C GLN A 261 -6.72 13.78 -15.05
N TYR A 262 -7.76 14.39 -14.44
CA TYR A 262 -9.11 14.41 -14.99
C TYR A 262 -9.16 14.85 -16.46
N GLY A 263 -8.42 15.90 -16.79
CA GLY A 263 -8.33 16.42 -18.16
C GLY A 263 -7.74 15.41 -19.16
N ASN A 264 -6.65 14.74 -18.78
CA ASN A 264 -5.99 13.73 -19.61
C ASN A 264 -6.89 12.50 -19.81
N ILE A 265 -7.59 12.07 -18.74
CA ILE A 265 -8.55 10.96 -18.79
C ILE A 265 -9.69 11.23 -19.78
N VAL A 266 -10.30 12.43 -19.68
CA VAL A 266 -11.39 12.83 -20.60
C VAL A 266 -10.88 12.93 -22.05
N ALA A 267 -9.64 13.39 -22.26
CA ALA A 267 -9.05 13.42 -23.60
C ALA A 267 -8.93 12.01 -24.22
N GLY A 268 -8.58 11.01 -23.41
CA GLY A 268 -8.53 9.61 -23.84
C GLY A 268 -9.91 9.06 -24.21
N ILE A 269 -10.91 9.29 -23.37
CA ILE A 269 -12.30 8.90 -23.62
C ILE A 269 -12.83 9.53 -24.92
N ASP A 270 -12.59 10.84 -25.12
CA ASP A 270 -12.98 11.57 -26.33
C ASP A 270 -12.30 11.00 -27.58
N LEU A 271 -10.99 10.69 -27.52
CA LEU A 271 -10.24 10.11 -28.62
C LEU A 271 -10.81 8.74 -29.03
N ILE A 272 -11.03 7.85 -28.06
CA ILE A 272 -11.64 6.52 -28.28
C ILE A 272 -13.00 6.66 -28.95
N GLY A 273 -13.86 7.56 -28.43
CA GLY A 273 -15.18 7.78 -28.99
C GLY A 273 -15.16 8.30 -30.45
N ARG A 274 -14.21 9.16 -30.79
CA ARG A 274 -14.06 9.69 -32.17
C ARG A 274 -13.49 8.67 -33.13
N LEU A 275 -12.51 7.88 -32.71
CA LEU A 275 -11.94 6.81 -33.54
C LEU A 275 -12.97 5.73 -33.83
N ARG A 276 -13.75 5.29 -32.85
CA ARG A 276 -14.82 4.31 -33.01
C ARG A 276 -15.89 4.78 -34.01
N LYS A 277 -16.25 6.07 -33.96
CA LYS A 277 -17.18 6.66 -34.93
C LYS A 277 -16.61 6.69 -36.36
N ALA A 278 -15.30 6.99 -36.47
CA ALA A 278 -14.63 7.07 -37.77
C ALA A 278 -14.43 5.69 -38.42
N GLU A 279 -14.27 4.64 -37.60
CA GLU A 279 -14.05 3.25 -38.02
C GLU A 279 -15.38 2.47 -38.19
N GLU A 280 -16.53 3.11 -37.93
CA GLU A 280 -17.86 2.44 -37.89
C GLU A 280 -17.83 1.18 -37.00
N SER A 281 -17.07 1.25 -35.91
CA SER A 281 -16.81 0.11 -35.03
C SER A 281 -18.10 -0.46 -34.46
N LYS A 282 -18.26 -1.79 -34.53
CA LYS A 282 -19.35 -2.51 -33.86
C LYS A 282 -19.20 -2.57 -32.36
N ASN A 283 -18.01 -2.23 -31.79
CA ASN A 283 -17.79 -2.20 -30.39
C ASN A 283 -18.38 -0.90 -29.80
N GLN A 284 -19.54 -1.02 -29.17
CA GLN A 284 -20.26 0.10 -28.54
C GLN A 284 -19.96 0.25 -27.06
N ASN A 285 -19.02 -0.52 -26.49
CA ASN A 285 -18.69 -0.42 -25.07
C ASN A 285 -18.16 0.97 -24.76
N GLN A 286 -18.72 1.59 -23.73
CA GLN A 286 -18.31 2.91 -23.27
C GLN A 286 -16.95 2.85 -22.59
N SER A 287 -16.19 3.93 -22.66
CA SER A 287 -14.96 4.11 -21.86
C SER A 287 -15.22 5.02 -20.67
N TYR A 288 -14.54 4.76 -19.57
CA TYR A 288 -14.80 5.36 -18.28
C TYR A 288 -13.55 6.02 -17.70
N GLY A 289 -13.76 6.95 -16.77
CA GLY A 289 -12.68 7.57 -16.03
C GLY A 289 -13.02 7.65 -14.55
N ILE A 290 -12.06 7.32 -13.70
CA ILE A 290 -12.18 7.50 -12.25
C ILE A 290 -11.01 8.36 -11.77
N THR A 291 -11.30 9.43 -11.05
CA THR A 291 -10.25 10.18 -10.36
C THR A 291 -10.33 9.95 -8.86
N VAL A 292 -9.15 9.86 -8.24
CA VAL A 292 -9.01 9.77 -6.78
C VAL A 292 -8.66 11.12 -6.19
N PRO A 293 -9.10 11.42 -4.95
CA PRO A 293 -8.78 12.68 -4.28
C PRO A 293 -7.30 12.81 -3.97
N LEU A 294 -6.84 14.04 -3.78
CA LEU A 294 -5.51 14.29 -3.25
C LEU A 294 -5.41 13.75 -1.81
N LEU A 295 -4.37 13.00 -1.53
CA LEU A 295 -4.11 12.48 -0.19
C LEU A 295 -3.57 13.61 0.72
N THR A 296 -4.41 14.08 1.62
CA THR A 296 -4.08 15.14 2.59
C THR A 296 -4.38 14.69 4.02
N THR A 297 -3.75 15.33 4.99
CA THR A 297 -4.17 15.25 6.40
C THR A 297 -5.46 16.06 6.63
N SER A 298 -6.10 15.90 7.81
CA SER A 298 -7.23 16.73 8.26
C SER A 298 -6.94 18.23 8.20
N ASN A 299 -5.68 18.62 8.38
CA ASN A 299 -5.22 20.01 8.32
C ASN A 299 -4.89 20.48 6.88
N GLY A 300 -5.23 19.71 5.85
CA GLY A 300 -5.00 20.06 4.44
C GLY A 300 -3.56 19.90 3.94
N VAL A 301 -2.65 19.39 4.77
CA VAL A 301 -1.25 19.16 4.37
C VAL A 301 -1.18 17.88 3.54
N LYS A 302 -0.39 17.88 2.46
CA LYS A 302 -0.11 16.67 1.66
C LYS A 302 0.41 15.55 2.54
N PHE A 303 -0.33 14.43 2.59
CA PHE A 303 0.06 13.25 3.37
C PHE A 303 1.13 12.43 2.64
N GLY A 304 1.93 11.69 3.40
CA GLY A 304 3.00 10.85 2.84
C GLY A 304 4.34 11.55 2.72
N LYS A 305 4.50 12.72 3.36
CA LYS A 305 5.79 13.41 3.49
C LYS A 305 6.11 13.63 4.97
N SER A 306 7.24 13.10 5.43
CA SER A 306 7.79 13.34 6.77
C SER A 306 8.94 14.33 6.68
N ALA A 307 8.89 15.43 7.44
CA ALA A 307 9.96 16.45 7.48
C ALA A 307 10.53 16.85 6.09
N GLY A 308 9.67 16.92 5.06
CA GLY A 308 10.06 17.22 3.69
C GLY A 308 10.39 16.02 2.80
N ASN A 309 10.52 14.80 3.35
CA ASN A 309 10.79 13.57 2.60
C ASN A 309 9.52 12.77 2.35
N ALA A 310 9.38 12.21 1.13
CA ALA A 310 8.30 11.29 0.82
C ALA A 310 8.50 9.95 1.57
N ILE A 311 7.39 9.35 2.02
CA ILE A 311 7.37 7.97 2.52
C ILE A 311 7.19 7.05 1.31
N PHE A 312 8.26 6.33 1.00
CA PHE A 312 8.32 5.43 -0.14
C PHE A 312 7.80 4.03 0.21
N ILE A 313 7.29 3.32 -0.80
CA ILE A 313 6.86 1.92 -0.63
C ILE A 313 8.03 0.93 -0.78
N ASP A 314 9.19 1.39 -1.26
CA ASP A 314 10.42 0.59 -1.34
C ASP A 314 11.10 0.50 0.03
N LYS A 315 11.26 -0.73 0.54
CA LYS A 315 11.94 -0.99 1.83
C LYS A 315 13.37 -0.46 1.90
N ALA A 316 14.05 -0.35 0.75
CA ALA A 316 15.41 0.18 0.69
C ALA A 316 15.48 1.70 0.90
N LEU A 317 14.37 2.43 0.69
CA LEU A 317 14.28 3.88 0.86
C LEU A 317 13.54 4.28 2.13
N THR A 318 12.52 3.53 2.52
CA THR A 318 11.77 3.72 3.77
C THR A 318 11.52 2.34 4.36
N SER A 319 12.12 2.04 5.51
CA SER A 319 11.96 0.73 6.13
C SER A 319 10.49 0.46 6.48
N SER A 320 10.12 -0.82 6.57
CA SER A 320 8.78 -1.21 7.03
C SER A 320 8.46 -0.64 8.41
N TYR A 321 9.47 -0.52 9.28
CA TYR A 321 9.34 0.09 10.60
C TYR A 321 9.09 1.60 10.53
N ASP A 322 9.74 2.32 9.61
CA ASP A 322 9.50 3.76 9.41
C ASP A 322 8.09 4.02 8.87
N VAL A 323 7.60 3.16 7.95
CA VAL A 323 6.20 3.20 7.49
C VAL A 323 5.25 3.00 8.67
N TYR A 324 5.52 1.99 9.51
CA TYR A 324 4.73 1.72 10.72
C TYR A 324 4.70 2.94 11.65
N GLN A 325 5.86 3.52 11.98
CA GLN A 325 5.97 4.68 12.87
C GLN A 325 5.29 5.92 12.29
N PHE A 326 5.41 6.14 10.98
CA PHE A 326 4.72 7.24 10.30
C PHE A 326 3.20 7.12 10.46
N MET A 327 2.64 5.93 10.22
CA MET A 327 1.21 5.67 10.38
C MET A 327 0.76 5.71 11.85
N TYR A 328 1.57 5.17 12.74
CA TYR A 328 1.30 5.20 14.17
C TYR A 328 1.25 6.63 14.73
N ASN A 329 1.93 7.59 14.12
CA ASN A 329 1.91 9.01 14.49
C ASN A 329 0.80 9.82 13.81
N THR A 330 -0.12 9.19 13.10
CA THR A 330 -1.30 9.85 12.51
C THR A 330 -2.20 10.44 13.61
N THR A 331 -2.86 11.56 13.30
CA THR A 331 -3.80 12.23 14.22
C THR A 331 -5.08 11.42 14.37
N ASP A 332 -5.80 11.61 15.49
CA ASP A 332 -7.04 10.87 15.76
C ASP A 332 -8.12 11.13 14.69
N GLU A 333 -8.18 12.34 14.16
CA GLU A 333 -9.14 12.77 13.14
C GLU A 333 -8.93 12.05 11.79
N ASP A 334 -7.69 11.62 11.52
CA ASP A 334 -7.32 11.00 10.25
C ASP A 334 -7.48 9.47 10.22
N ILE A 335 -7.58 8.80 11.38
CA ILE A 335 -7.59 7.35 11.52
C ILE A 335 -8.71 6.72 10.68
N LYS A 336 -9.96 7.14 10.90
CA LYS A 336 -11.12 6.58 10.19
C LYS A 336 -10.94 6.71 8.69
N ARG A 337 -10.58 7.90 8.23
CA ARG A 337 -10.43 8.22 6.81
C ARG A 337 -9.34 7.39 6.15
N PHE A 338 -8.19 7.18 6.81
CA PHE A 338 -7.11 6.40 6.25
C PHE A 338 -7.36 4.89 6.32
N LEU A 339 -7.99 4.38 7.38
CA LEU A 339 -8.46 2.99 7.42
C LEU A 339 -9.45 2.70 6.29
N TYR A 340 -10.41 3.60 6.02
CA TYR A 340 -11.34 3.46 4.91
C TYR A 340 -10.63 3.41 3.55
N LYS A 341 -9.60 4.22 3.33
CA LYS A 341 -8.88 4.31 2.05
C LYS A 341 -7.91 3.15 1.81
N PHE A 342 -7.23 2.67 2.84
CA PHE A 342 -6.08 1.78 2.68
C PHE A 342 -6.26 0.37 3.25
N SER A 343 -7.20 0.17 4.19
CA SER A 343 -7.46 -1.16 4.71
C SER A 343 -8.45 -1.92 3.83
N LEU A 344 -8.30 -3.25 3.76
CA LEU A 344 -9.30 -4.16 3.18
C LEU A 344 -10.21 -4.78 4.24
N LEU A 345 -10.16 -4.34 5.48
CA LEU A 345 -11.12 -4.68 6.52
C LEU A 345 -12.54 -4.24 6.10
N PRO A 346 -13.58 -5.00 6.49
CA PRO A 346 -14.96 -4.56 6.32
C PRO A 346 -15.20 -3.19 6.95
N THR A 347 -15.97 -2.33 6.29
CA THR A 347 -16.20 -0.96 6.76
C THR A 347 -16.86 -0.91 8.14
N LYS A 348 -17.78 -1.84 8.46
CA LYS A 348 -18.35 -2.00 9.80
C LYS A 348 -17.31 -2.40 10.85
N THR A 349 -16.34 -3.21 10.48
CA THR A 349 -15.21 -3.55 11.37
C THR A 349 -14.34 -2.32 11.62
N ILE A 350 -14.07 -1.51 10.59
CA ILE A 350 -13.35 -0.25 10.75
C ILE A 350 -14.09 0.69 11.71
N ASP A 351 -15.42 0.78 11.62
CA ASP A 351 -16.22 1.59 12.54
C ASP A 351 -16.07 1.10 13.99
N LYS A 352 -16.10 -0.22 14.24
CA LYS A 352 -15.82 -0.77 15.57
C LYS A 352 -14.42 -0.41 16.10
N VAL A 353 -13.41 -0.45 15.23
CA VAL A 353 -12.04 -0.03 15.59
C VAL A 353 -12.02 1.44 16.01
N VAL A 354 -12.71 2.31 15.27
CA VAL A 354 -12.81 3.73 15.58
C VAL A 354 -13.58 3.98 16.89
N ASP A 355 -14.66 3.24 17.14
CA ASP A 355 -15.44 3.34 18.37
C ASP A 355 -14.60 2.97 19.60
N VAL A 356 -13.87 1.84 19.54
CA VAL A 356 -12.93 1.44 20.61
C VAL A 356 -11.85 2.51 20.81
N HIS A 357 -11.26 3.02 19.72
CA HIS A 357 -10.27 4.09 19.80
C HIS A 357 -10.81 5.35 20.49
N ASN A 358 -12.02 5.77 20.15
CA ASN A 358 -12.65 6.96 20.71
C ASN A 358 -12.97 6.82 22.21
N THR A 359 -13.13 5.60 22.71
CA THR A 359 -13.30 5.34 24.16
C THR A 359 -12.04 5.62 24.96
N ASP A 360 -10.86 5.27 24.41
CA ASP A 360 -9.55 5.56 25.00
C ASP A 360 -8.52 5.92 23.94
N LYS A 361 -8.48 7.19 23.55
CA LYS A 361 -7.51 7.72 22.58
C LYS A 361 -6.06 7.59 23.03
N LYS A 362 -5.81 7.56 24.35
CA LYS A 362 -4.44 7.45 24.90
C LYS A 362 -3.81 6.08 24.59
N SER A 363 -4.62 5.04 24.45
CA SER A 363 -4.15 3.71 24.03
C SER A 363 -3.62 3.68 22.60
N ARG A 364 -3.99 4.67 21.76
CA ARG A 364 -3.62 4.76 20.34
C ARG A 364 -4.00 3.51 19.54
N PHE A 365 -5.11 2.87 19.94
CA PHE A 365 -5.56 1.62 19.30
C PHE A 365 -5.81 1.77 17.80
N GLY A 366 -6.53 2.83 17.39
CA GLY A 366 -6.81 3.11 15.98
C GLY A 366 -5.56 3.31 15.13
N GLN A 367 -4.57 4.07 15.67
CA GLN A 367 -3.28 4.26 14.99
C GLN A 367 -2.51 2.94 14.86
N ARG A 368 -2.58 2.09 15.87
CA ARG A 368 -1.94 0.77 15.85
C ARG A 368 -2.51 -0.11 14.75
N VAL A 369 -3.84 -0.18 14.65
CA VAL A 369 -4.52 -0.92 13.58
C VAL A 369 -4.15 -0.33 12.22
N LEU A 370 -4.21 0.99 12.05
CA LEU A 370 -3.85 1.66 10.79
C LEU A 370 -2.41 1.34 10.38
N ALA A 371 -1.45 1.39 11.32
CA ALA A 371 -0.05 1.11 11.03
C ALA A 371 0.18 -0.35 10.62
N ILE A 372 -0.50 -1.31 11.28
CA ILE A 372 -0.46 -2.73 10.89
C ILE A 372 -1.02 -2.92 9.49
N GLU A 373 -2.22 -2.41 9.22
CA GLU A 373 -2.89 -2.56 7.92
C GLU A 373 -2.07 -1.98 6.77
N MET A 374 -1.47 -0.80 6.96
CA MET A 374 -0.62 -0.16 5.95
C MET A 374 0.66 -0.95 5.66
N CYS A 375 1.33 -1.46 6.70
CA CYS A 375 2.52 -2.28 6.51
C CYS A 375 2.19 -3.61 5.80
N ASP A 376 1.09 -4.26 6.19
CA ASP A 376 0.66 -5.52 5.58
C ASP A 376 0.26 -5.31 4.12
N LEU A 377 -0.47 -4.23 3.80
CA LEU A 377 -0.84 -3.87 2.44
C LEU A 377 0.39 -3.68 1.53
N ILE A 378 1.41 -2.96 2.00
CA ILE A 378 2.57 -2.57 1.19
C ILE A 378 3.62 -3.69 1.16
N HIS A 379 3.89 -4.30 2.30
CA HIS A 379 5.04 -5.19 2.50
C HIS A 379 4.67 -6.68 2.60
N GLY A 380 3.39 -6.99 2.76
CA GLY A 380 2.83 -8.33 2.89
C GLY A 380 2.39 -8.66 4.31
N ASP A 381 1.49 -9.63 4.42
CA ASP A 381 0.86 -10.02 5.68
C ASP A 381 1.89 -10.40 6.77
N GLY A 382 1.62 -9.93 7.99
CA GLY A 382 2.46 -10.11 9.18
C GLY A 382 3.63 -9.14 9.34
N GLU A 383 3.91 -8.26 8.36
CA GLU A 383 4.93 -7.22 8.52
C GLU A 383 4.51 -6.15 9.52
N GLY A 384 3.24 -5.75 9.47
CA GLY A 384 2.68 -4.77 10.40
C GLY A 384 2.71 -5.26 11.85
N PHE A 385 2.37 -6.52 12.07
CA PHE A 385 2.42 -7.12 13.40
C PHE A 385 3.86 -7.25 13.94
N SER A 386 4.80 -7.62 13.07
CA SER A 386 6.22 -7.63 13.43
C SER A 386 6.70 -6.25 13.89
N ASN A 387 6.34 -5.18 13.16
CA ASN A 387 6.68 -3.81 13.54
C ASN A 387 5.94 -3.34 14.80
N TYR A 388 4.71 -3.81 15.02
CA TYR A 388 3.98 -3.59 16.27
C TYR A 388 4.73 -4.16 17.45
N ILE A 389 5.17 -5.42 17.40
CA ILE A 389 5.97 -6.05 18.47
C ILE A 389 7.25 -5.25 18.75
N ILE A 390 7.99 -4.90 17.69
CA ILE A 390 9.22 -4.09 17.83
C ILE A 390 8.91 -2.75 18.50
N SER A 391 7.85 -2.07 18.09
CA SER A 391 7.45 -0.79 18.69
C SER A 391 7.07 -0.92 20.16
N GLU A 392 6.33 -1.98 20.54
CA GLU A 392 5.98 -2.24 21.95
C GLU A 392 7.23 -2.52 22.80
N ILE A 393 8.19 -3.29 22.29
CA ILE A 393 9.45 -3.56 23.00
C ILE A 393 10.24 -2.27 23.20
N LEU A 394 10.31 -1.40 22.20
CA LEU A 394 11.12 -0.19 22.25
C LEU A 394 10.52 0.90 23.14
N PHE A 395 9.19 1.06 23.12
CA PHE A 395 8.54 2.25 23.68
C PHE A 395 7.47 1.98 24.74
N SER A 396 6.91 0.76 24.79
CA SER A 396 5.88 0.44 25.77
C SER A 396 6.49 0.17 27.16
N LYS A 397 5.68 0.43 28.18
CA LYS A 397 5.96 0.04 29.58
C LYS A 397 5.29 -1.28 29.95
N VAL A 398 4.54 -1.87 29.01
CA VAL A 398 3.82 -3.12 29.25
C VAL A 398 4.79 -4.28 29.27
N ASN A 399 4.60 -5.23 30.19
CA ASN A 399 5.44 -6.42 30.29
C ASN A 399 5.28 -7.28 29.03
N ILE A 400 6.35 -7.38 28.24
CA ILE A 400 6.35 -8.10 26.95
C ILE A 400 6.09 -9.61 27.16
N LYS A 401 6.58 -10.20 28.25
CA LYS A 401 6.39 -11.63 28.58
C LYS A 401 4.92 -12.02 28.71
N GLU A 402 4.05 -11.09 29.11
CA GLU A 402 2.62 -11.33 29.29
C GLU A 402 1.81 -11.12 28.00
N ASN A 403 2.36 -10.42 27.02
CA ASN A 403 1.61 -9.96 25.86
C ASN A 403 1.97 -10.67 24.56
N PHE A 404 3.18 -11.23 24.46
CA PHE A 404 3.68 -11.85 23.24
C PHE A 404 4.38 -13.17 23.53
N LYS A 405 4.24 -14.12 22.59
CA LYS A 405 4.95 -15.39 22.63
C LYS A 405 6.40 -15.22 22.14
N ALA A 406 7.29 -16.09 22.62
CA ALA A 406 8.69 -16.07 22.21
C ALA A 406 8.84 -16.15 20.66
N ASP A 407 8.10 -17.04 20.02
CA ASP A 407 8.17 -17.22 18.58
C ASP A 407 7.71 -15.96 17.79
N GLU A 408 6.73 -15.21 18.30
CA GLU A 408 6.27 -13.96 17.68
C GLU A 408 7.37 -12.88 17.72
N ILE A 409 8.04 -12.74 18.86
CA ILE A 409 9.15 -11.78 19.03
C ILE A 409 10.34 -12.20 18.17
N LEU A 410 10.73 -13.49 18.20
CA LEU A 410 11.83 -14.01 17.39
C LEU A 410 11.59 -13.76 15.90
N ASN A 411 10.38 -14.08 15.40
CA ASN A 411 10.03 -13.84 14.01
C ASN A 411 10.06 -12.35 13.61
N ALA A 412 9.63 -11.46 14.53
CA ALA A 412 9.64 -10.02 14.28
C ALA A 412 11.07 -9.47 14.10
N PHE A 413 12.00 -9.90 14.95
CA PHE A 413 13.39 -9.43 14.93
C PHE A 413 14.26 -10.18 13.93
N ASP A 414 13.99 -11.46 13.65
CA ASP A 414 14.73 -12.28 12.68
C ASP A 414 14.60 -11.71 11.26
N LYS A 415 13.40 -11.25 10.90
CA LYS A 415 13.15 -10.52 9.63
C LYS A 415 14.03 -9.27 9.46
N GLN A 416 14.52 -8.70 10.55
CA GLN A 416 15.41 -7.53 10.56
C GLN A 416 16.88 -7.91 10.71
N GLY A 417 17.21 -9.22 10.83
CA GLY A 417 18.56 -9.68 11.09
C GLY A 417 19.10 -9.28 12.48
N LEU A 418 18.21 -9.10 13.47
CA LEU A 418 18.54 -8.59 14.80
C LEU A 418 18.43 -9.65 15.90
N VAL A 419 18.48 -10.93 15.56
CA VAL A 419 18.46 -12.05 16.50
C VAL A 419 19.86 -12.66 16.60
N SER A 420 20.35 -12.80 17.82
CA SER A 420 21.56 -13.58 18.14
C SER A 420 21.14 -14.94 18.69
N SER A 421 21.93 -15.99 18.49
CA SER A 421 21.66 -17.33 19.03
C SER A 421 22.71 -17.72 20.07
N VAL A 422 22.26 -18.37 21.16
CA VAL A 422 23.13 -18.90 22.21
C VAL A 422 22.57 -20.25 22.69
N SER A 423 23.46 -21.25 22.85
CA SER A 423 23.03 -22.55 23.36
C SER A 423 22.65 -22.49 24.84
N LYS A 424 21.72 -23.38 25.27
CA LYS A 424 21.33 -23.50 26.69
C LYS A 424 22.54 -23.76 27.61
N THR A 425 23.47 -24.59 27.15
CA THR A 425 24.68 -24.95 27.92
C THR A 425 25.62 -23.77 28.10
N ASP A 426 25.82 -22.98 27.04
CA ASP A 426 26.62 -21.75 27.11
C ASP A 426 25.95 -20.72 28.04
N LEU A 427 24.62 -20.57 27.93
CA LEU A 427 23.89 -19.61 28.71
C LEU A 427 23.94 -19.91 30.20
N ALA A 428 23.79 -21.16 30.62
CA ALA A 428 23.82 -21.60 32.00
C ALA A 428 25.19 -21.42 32.67
N SER A 429 26.29 -21.37 31.90
CA SER A 429 27.65 -21.23 32.40
C SER A 429 28.23 -19.81 32.25
N THR A 430 27.48 -18.88 31.68
CA THR A 430 27.98 -17.56 31.26
C THR A 430 27.31 -16.47 32.08
N ASN A 431 28.11 -15.59 32.75
CA ASN A 431 27.55 -14.42 33.42
C ASN A 431 27.08 -13.34 32.42
N ILE A 432 26.27 -12.41 32.90
CA ILE A 432 25.65 -11.35 32.08
C ILE A 432 26.67 -10.52 31.30
N VAL A 433 27.86 -10.25 31.85
CA VAL A 433 28.91 -9.45 31.20
C VAL A 433 29.50 -10.21 30.01
N ASN A 434 29.80 -11.50 30.19
CA ASN A 434 30.34 -12.34 29.12
C ASN A 434 29.30 -12.59 28.03
N LEU A 435 28.02 -12.78 28.39
CA LEU A 435 26.94 -12.90 27.46
C LEU A 435 26.79 -11.64 26.59
N LEU A 436 26.73 -10.46 27.23
CA LEU A 436 26.65 -9.17 26.53
C LEU A 436 27.86 -8.93 25.64
N TYR A 437 29.05 -9.33 26.06
CA TYR A 437 30.25 -9.25 25.22
C TYR A 437 30.14 -10.12 23.97
N LYS A 438 29.66 -11.36 24.12
CA LYS A 438 29.46 -12.32 23.03
C LYS A 438 28.44 -11.83 22.00
N ILE A 439 27.24 -11.40 22.45
CA ILE A 439 26.14 -10.98 21.56
C ILE A 439 26.35 -9.62 20.90
N ASN A 440 27.22 -8.77 21.44
CA ASN A 440 27.60 -7.50 20.82
C ASN A 440 28.95 -7.59 20.07
N GLU A 441 29.43 -8.80 19.76
CA GLU A 441 30.63 -9.06 18.96
C GLU A 441 31.87 -8.25 19.43
N GLY A 442 31.94 -7.92 20.70
CA GLY A 442 33.05 -7.17 21.27
C GLY A 442 33.02 -5.64 20.99
N GLU A 443 31.95 -5.07 20.45
CA GLU A 443 31.79 -3.60 20.27
C GLU A 443 32.14 -2.82 21.54
N LYS A 444 31.84 -3.40 22.73
CA LYS A 444 32.18 -2.84 24.06
C LYS A 444 33.08 -3.78 24.82
N SER A 445 34.08 -3.21 25.51
CA SER A 445 34.98 -4.01 26.34
C SER A 445 34.24 -4.61 27.54
N LYS A 446 34.72 -5.76 28.03
CA LYS A 446 34.16 -6.39 29.23
C LYS A 446 34.19 -5.46 30.44
N SER A 447 35.23 -4.60 30.58
CA SER A 447 35.34 -3.60 31.64
C SER A 447 34.28 -2.51 31.53
N GLU A 448 33.93 -2.08 30.29
CA GLU A 448 32.85 -1.12 30.05
C GLU A 448 31.50 -1.76 30.36
N LEU A 449 31.23 -2.97 29.88
CA LEU A 449 30.01 -3.70 30.20
C LEU A 449 29.83 -3.93 31.69
N LYS A 450 30.89 -4.28 32.42
CA LYS A 450 30.86 -4.43 33.87
C LYS A 450 30.49 -3.11 34.59
N ARG A 451 30.97 -1.96 34.09
CA ARG A 451 30.57 -0.64 34.60
C ARG A 451 29.10 -0.33 34.30
N MET A 452 28.61 -0.68 33.09
CA MET A 452 27.22 -0.47 32.68
C MET A 452 26.24 -1.31 33.52
N VAL A 453 26.59 -2.57 33.81
CA VAL A 453 25.81 -3.45 34.71
C VAL A 453 25.72 -2.83 36.10
N LYS A 454 26.87 -2.52 36.73
CA LYS A 454 26.93 -1.89 38.07
C LYS A 454 26.21 -0.55 38.10
N GLY A 455 26.25 0.23 37.03
CA GLY A 455 25.53 1.50 36.88
C GLY A 455 24.04 1.33 36.64
N GLY A 456 23.51 0.09 36.52
CA GLY A 456 22.10 -0.20 36.34
C GLY A 456 21.57 0.19 34.99
N SER A 457 22.38 0.05 33.92
CA SER A 457 22.03 0.30 32.54
C SER A 457 21.67 -0.98 31.80
N VAL A 458 21.61 -2.13 32.49
CA VAL A 458 21.27 -3.45 31.92
C VAL A 458 19.95 -3.96 32.50
N TYR A 459 19.08 -4.47 31.66
CA TYR A 459 17.80 -5.05 32.06
C TYR A 459 17.56 -6.37 31.33
N ILE A 460 16.92 -7.31 31.99
CA ILE A 460 16.31 -8.51 31.40
C ILE A 460 14.83 -8.19 31.20
N GLY A 461 14.36 -8.28 29.94
CA GLY A 461 13.03 -7.81 29.55
C GLY A 461 13.02 -6.30 29.25
N ASN A 462 11.82 -5.72 29.20
CA ASN A 462 11.60 -4.30 28.87
C ASN A 462 11.09 -3.46 30.07
N THR A 463 10.87 -4.07 31.23
CA THR A 463 10.38 -3.38 32.42
C THR A 463 11.52 -3.03 33.41
N LYS A 464 11.23 -2.12 34.34
CA LYS A 464 12.20 -1.72 35.39
C LYS A 464 12.54 -2.83 36.36
N GLU A 465 11.67 -3.80 36.54
CA GLU A 465 11.82 -4.94 37.45
C GLU A 465 12.94 -5.89 37.01
N GLY A 466 13.22 -5.94 35.71
CA GLY A 466 14.32 -6.74 35.13
C GLY A 466 15.71 -6.11 35.28
N LYS A 467 15.88 -5.07 36.08
CA LYS A 467 17.17 -4.38 36.25
C LYS A 467 18.23 -5.30 36.88
N VAL A 468 19.37 -5.42 36.20
CA VAL A 468 20.53 -6.20 36.69
C VAL A 468 21.65 -5.26 37.10
N THR A 469 22.14 -5.42 38.33
CA THR A 469 23.25 -4.62 38.89
C THR A 469 24.43 -5.47 39.31
N ASP A 470 24.25 -6.80 39.37
CA ASP A 470 25.34 -7.74 39.65
C ASP A 470 26.02 -8.15 38.32
N ALA A 471 27.31 -7.88 38.21
CA ALA A 471 28.10 -8.20 37.03
C ALA A 471 28.37 -9.71 36.86
N GLU A 472 28.25 -10.47 37.92
CA GLU A 472 28.43 -11.92 37.95
C GLU A 472 27.09 -12.66 37.87
N TYR A 473 25.96 -11.94 37.62
CA TYR A 473 24.64 -12.53 37.47
C TYR A 473 24.63 -13.62 36.42
N LEU A 474 24.21 -14.81 36.81
CA LEU A 474 23.97 -15.94 35.89
C LEU A 474 22.51 -15.94 35.43
N ILE A 475 22.28 -16.16 34.17
CA ILE A 475 20.95 -16.19 33.62
C ILE A 475 20.22 -17.44 34.07
N ASP A 476 19.06 -17.23 34.70
CA ASP A 476 18.09 -18.30 35.00
C ASP A 476 17.07 -18.39 33.88
N ILE A 477 17.18 -19.46 33.05
CA ILE A 477 16.35 -19.61 31.86
C ILE A 477 14.85 -19.68 32.20
N GLU A 478 14.47 -20.31 33.31
CA GLU A 478 13.06 -20.44 33.71
C GLU A 478 12.47 -19.09 34.14
N LYS A 479 13.26 -18.29 34.82
CA LYS A 479 12.85 -16.97 35.32
C LYS A 479 13.02 -15.86 34.30
N ASP A 480 14.16 -15.83 33.62
CA ASP A 480 14.61 -14.69 32.81
C ASP A 480 14.13 -14.76 31.37
N ALA A 481 14.01 -15.99 30.80
CA ALA A 481 13.59 -16.17 29.43
C ALA A 481 12.05 -16.12 29.26
N ILE A 482 11.64 -15.87 28.03
CA ILE A 482 10.25 -16.00 27.57
C ILE A 482 10.10 -17.41 26.99
N GLU A 483 9.19 -18.22 27.55
CA GLU A 483 8.92 -19.60 27.14
C GLU A 483 10.18 -20.48 27.04
N SER A 484 11.23 -20.18 27.83
CA SER A 484 12.54 -20.84 27.79
C SER A 484 13.23 -20.85 26.40
N LYS A 485 12.78 -20.02 25.47
CA LYS A 485 13.24 -19.92 24.08
C LYS A 485 13.92 -18.58 23.74
N LEU A 486 13.58 -17.52 24.45
CA LEU A 486 13.97 -16.16 24.12
C LEU A 486 14.43 -15.39 25.35
N LEU A 487 15.61 -14.79 25.28
CA LEU A 487 16.08 -13.81 26.25
C LEU A 487 16.07 -12.41 25.61
N LEU A 488 15.36 -11.47 26.24
CA LEU A 488 15.35 -10.08 25.84
C LEU A 488 16.25 -9.28 26.78
N LEU A 489 17.33 -8.69 26.26
CA LEU A 489 18.29 -7.90 27.02
C LEU A 489 18.29 -6.46 26.56
N LYS A 490 18.20 -5.53 27.51
CA LYS A 490 18.36 -4.09 27.21
C LYS A 490 19.70 -3.63 27.74
N LEU A 491 20.52 -3.02 26.88
CA LEU A 491 21.80 -2.42 27.19
C LEU A 491 21.76 -0.93 26.87
N GLY A 492 21.56 -0.08 27.88
CA GLY A 492 21.32 1.33 27.69
C GLY A 492 20.02 1.59 26.93
N LYS A 493 20.09 2.05 25.65
CA LYS A 493 18.95 2.25 24.76
C LYS A 493 18.76 1.11 23.76
N LYS A 494 19.75 0.22 23.58
CA LYS A 494 19.74 -0.89 22.60
C LYS A 494 19.09 -2.12 23.23
N TYR A 495 18.18 -2.76 22.49
CA TYR A 495 17.66 -4.08 22.83
C TYR A 495 18.40 -5.15 22.02
N ASN A 496 18.69 -6.26 22.68
CA ASN A 496 19.26 -7.46 22.07
C ASN A 496 18.28 -8.61 22.28
N VAL A 497 17.92 -9.25 21.19
CA VAL A 497 17.02 -10.41 21.17
C VAL A 497 17.88 -11.65 20.98
N VAL A 498 17.86 -12.56 21.95
CA VAL A 498 18.70 -13.74 21.98
C VAL A 498 17.84 -14.99 21.94
N ARG A 499 17.97 -15.76 20.87
CA ARG A 499 17.37 -17.10 20.74
C ARG A 499 18.16 -18.06 21.62
N ILE A 500 17.46 -18.90 22.35
CA ILE A 500 18.04 -19.98 23.16
C ILE A 500 17.84 -21.28 22.38
N ASP A 501 18.96 -21.83 21.87
CA ASP A 501 19.00 -23.07 21.08
C ASP A 501 19.21 -24.32 21.96
#